data_b69add929bcbb22ff4acb3ef7c1b9635
#
_entry.id   b69add929bcbb22ff4acb3ef7c1b9635
#
_cell.length_a   1.000
_cell.length_b   1.000
_cell.length_c   1.000
_cell.angle_alpha   90.00
_cell.angle_beta   90.00
_cell.angle_gamma   90.00
#
_symmetry.space_group_name_H-M   'P 1'
#
loop_
_entity.id
_entity.type
_entity.pdbx_description
1 polymer ?
#
loop_
_entity_poly.entity_id
_entity_poly.type
_entity_poly.pdbx_seq_one_letter_code
_entity_poly.pdbx_strand_id
1 'polypeptide(L)'
;MCPPSAINISPVFRGPTTPAAVCFQVIRLKQPVTRTHLFQHSTHSQPTIARAVTALIDAHLVRERPDKIVAEGPGRPKIPLEMTPTPWVHVGVALGTKSTYLGIYGTRGQLLREQFVEITPAKHRMSAFIAEIIPHINAMVASTQLPLANIGISASGVVREQKFITAPNLGWDGEDIVTPFARLFDVPITVASVVEAIAGAEQQTQEPPLRPIGSEPLADHRGLIFYVDDTTGAAIHTRTSV
;
A
#
# COMPACT_ATOMS: atom_id res chain seq x y z
N MET A 1 18.13 24.19 -21.11
CA MET A 1 18.31 23.17 -20.06
C MET A 1 17.16 23.36 -19.10
N CYS A 2 16.10 22.54 -19.22
CA CYS A 2 14.95 22.61 -18.31
C CYS A 2 15.39 22.13 -16.93
N PRO A 3 15.04 22.81 -15.83
CA PRO A 3 15.30 22.29 -14.50
C PRO A 3 14.56 20.96 -14.33
N PRO A 4 15.13 19.97 -13.63
CA PRO A 4 14.42 18.73 -13.38
C PRO A 4 13.14 19.07 -12.63
N SER A 5 12.01 18.70 -13.21
CA SER A 5 10.70 18.80 -12.57
C SER A 5 10.79 18.08 -11.22
N ALA A 6 10.41 18.75 -10.16
CA ALA A 6 10.37 18.18 -8.83
C ALA A 6 9.61 16.85 -8.87
N ILE A 7 10.29 15.77 -8.46
CA ILE A 7 9.68 14.43 -8.40
C ILE A 7 8.55 14.51 -7.39
N ASN A 8 7.32 14.57 -7.87
CA ASN A 8 6.14 14.61 -7.01
C ASN A 8 5.84 13.17 -6.54
N ILE A 9 6.46 12.78 -5.42
CA ILE A 9 6.18 11.48 -4.80
C ILE A 9 4.81 11.59 -4.15
N SER A 10 3.86 10.81 -4.65
CA SER A 10 2.54 10.70 -4.03
C SER A 10 2.67 10.37 -2.54
N PRO A 11 1.97 11.07 -1.64
CA PRO A 11 2.00 10.80 -0.20
C PRO A 11 1.66 9.35 0.15
N VAL A 12 0.88 8.68 -0.69
CA VAL A 12 0.46 7.27 -0.53
C VAL A 12 1.63 6.29 -0.54
N PHE A 13 2.70 6.64 -1.24
CA PHE A 13 3.89 5.79 -1.37
C PHE A 13 5.06 6.23 -0.49
N ARG A 14 4.84 7.17 0.41
CA ARG A 14 5.86 7.53 1.41
C ARG A 14 5.97 6.43 2.45
N GLY A 15 7.20 6.17 2.90
CA GLY A 15 7.43 5.30 4.05
C GLY A 15 6.72 5.82 5.30
N PRO A 16 6.47 4.95 6.28
CA PRO A 16 5.83 5.34 7.53
C PRO A 16 6.72 6.33 8.30
N THR A 17 6.14 7.45 8.74
CA THR A 17 6.86 8.50 9.48
C THR A 17 6.45 8.59 10.95
N THR A 18 5.27 8.10 11.32
CA THR A 18 4.82 8.09 12.70
C THR A 18 5.28 6.83 13.44
N PRO A 19 5.56 6.89 14.74
CA PRO A 19 5.97 5.72 15.52
C PRO A 19 5.01 4.52 15.39
N ALA A 20 3.71 4.78 15.38
CA ALA A 20 2.70 3.73 15.20
C ALA A 20 2.76 3.09 13.80
N ALA A 21 2.90 3.89 12.75
CA ALA A 21 3.01 3.40 11.39
C ALA A 21 4.30 2.58 11.17
N VAL A 22 5.43 3.02 11.73
CA VAL A 22 6.70 2.27 11.70
C VAL A 22 6.55 0.92 12.41
N CYS A 23 6.00 0.91 13.63
CA CYS A 23 5.76 -0.33 14.37
C CYS A 23 4.83 -1.27 13.60
N PHE A 24 3.75 -0.74 13.03
CA PHE A 24 2.79 -1.51 12.26
C PHE A 24 3.43 -2.15 11.02
N GLN A 25 4.27 -1.41 10.29
CA GLN A 25 4.99 -1.94 9.14
C GLN A 25 5.91 -3.11 9.53
N VAL A 26 6.70 -2.96 10.60
CA VAL A 26 7.58 -4.03 11.07
C VAL A 26 6.76 -5.26 11.48
N ILE A 27 5.67 -5.07 12.24
CA ILE A 27 4.77 -6.16 12.62
C ILE A 27 4.20 -6.84 11.38
N ARG A 28 3.71 -6.09 10.41
CA ARG A 28 3.14 -6.62 9.17
C ARG A 28 4.11 -7.53 8.41
N LEU A 29 5.38 -7.13 8.35
CA LEU A 29 6.40 -7.83 7.56
C LEU A 29 7.01 -9.03 8.30
N LYS A 30 7.14 -8.94 9.64
CA LYS A 30 7.97 -9.88 10.41
C LYS A 30 7.23 -10.66 11.50
N GLN A 31 5.93 -10.51 11.62
CA GLN A 31 5.18 -11.16 12.69
C GLN A 31 5.39 -12.69 12.79
N PRO A 32 5.48 -13.25 13.99
CA PRO A 32 5.33 -12.58 15.29
C PRO A 32 6.60 -11.84 15.71
N VAL A 33 6.47 -10.63 16.27
CA VAL A 33 7.60 -9.81 16.72
C VAL A 33 7.42 -9.33 18.16
N THR A 34 8.51 -9.08 18.87
CA THR A 34 8.48 -8.51 20.22
C THR A 34 8.70 -6.99 20.20
N ARG A 35 8.34 -6.30 21.30
CA ARG A 35 8.66 -4.88 21.46
C ARG A 35 10.16 -4.57 21.37
N THR A 36 11.00 -5.50 21.81
CA THR A 36 12.47 -5.39 21.67
C THR A 36 12.86 -5.39 20.19
N HIS A 37 12.26 -6.26 19.39
CA HIS A 37 12.51 -6.32 17.96
C HIS A 37 12.06 -5.01 17.27
N LEU A 38 10.90 -4.46 17.63
CA LEU A 38 10.44 -3.16 17.12
C LEU A 38 11.42 -2.04 17.43
N PHE A 39 11.99 -2.05 18.63
CA PHE A 39 13.01 -1.07 19.03
C PHE A 39 14.27 -1.16 18.16
N GLN A 40 14.72 -2.35 17.80
CA GLN A 40 15.89 -2.57 16.94
C GLN A 40 15.67 -2.07 15.49
N HIS A 41 14.41 -2.07 15.02
CA HIS A 41 14.03 -1.62 13.68
C HIS A 41 13.46 -0.20 13.64
N SER A 42 13.70 0.60 14.67
CA SER A 42 13.15 1.93 14.81
C SER A 42 14.17 2.90 15.39
N THR A 43 14.05 4.17 15.00
CA THR A 43 14.84 5.28 15.58
C THR A 43 14.22 5.80 16.88
N HIS A 44 13.05 5.29 17.27
CA HIS A 44 12.29 5.79 18.41
C HIS A 44 12.74 5.18 19.74
N SER A 45 12.51 5.89 20.84
CA SER A 45 12.80 5.42 22.19
C SER A 45 11.86 4.27 22.61
N GLN A 46 12.29 3.44 23.56
CA GLN A 46 11.45 2.36 24.11
C GLN A 46 10.08 2.85 24.64
N PRO A 47 9.98 3.98 25.38
CA PRO A 47 8.68 4.51 25.80
C PRO A 47 7.79 4.91 24.61
N THR A 48 8.39 5.44 23.55
CA THR A 48 7.66 5.80 22.33
C THR A 48 7.10 4.55 21.63
N ILE A 49 7.91 3.51 21.49
CA ILE A 49 7.48 2.21 20.95
C ILE A 49 6.36 1.61 21.79
N ALA A 50 6.49 1.64 23.13
CA ALA A 50 5.46 1.11 24.02
C ALA A 50 4.10 1.80 23.78
N ARG A 51 4.10 3.15 23.73
CA ARG A 51 2.88 3.94 23.45
C ARG A 51 2.32 3.65 22.07
N ALA A 52 3.18 3.55 21.06
CA ALA A 52 2.79 3.22 19.70
C ALA A 52 2.11 1.85 19.61
N VAL A 53 2.68 0.84 20.24
CA VAL A 53 2.11 -0.52 20.29
C VAL A 53 0.76 -0.53 21.03
N THR A 54 0.67 0.19 22.17
CA THR A 54 -0.61 0.31 22.89
C THR A 54 -1.69 0.92 21.99
N ALA A 55 -1.39 2.01 21.29
CA ALA A 55 -2.32 2.64 20.36
C ALA A 55 -2.76 1.69 19.23
N LEU A 56 -1.85 0.85 18.71
CA LEU A 56 -2.19 -0.15 17.69
C LEU A 56 -3.08 -1.28 18.24
N ILE A 57 -2.90 -1.67 19.50
CA ILE A 57 -3.74 -2.66 20.18
C ILE A 57 -5.13 -2.08 20.43
N ASP A 58 -5.22 -0.85 20.94
CA ASP A 58 -6.48 -0.15 21.20
C ASP A 58 -7.28 0.07 19.91
N ALA A 59 -6.58 0.29 18.79
CA ALA A 59 -7.18 0.38 17.45
C ALA A 59 -7.53 -0.99 16.83
N HIS A 60 -7.33 -2.09 17.55
CA HIS A 60 -7.55 -3.45 17.07
C HIS A 60 -6.78 -3.84 15.80
N LEU A 61 -5.66 -3.17 15.52
CA LEU A 61 -4.78 -3.48 14.39
C LEU A 61 -3.73 -4.54 14.73
N VAL A 62 -3.36 -4.61 16.00
CA VAL A 62 -2.35 -5.53 16.54
C VAL A 62 -2.90 -6.21 17.78
N ARG A 63 -2.47 -7.43 18.03
CA ARG A 63 -2.79 -8.20 19.24
C ARG A 63 -1.52 -8.81 19.86
N GLU A 64 -1.54 -8.99 21.14
CA GLU A 64 -0.56 -9.79 21.86
C GLU A 64 -0.84 -11.28 21.72
N ARG A 65 0.23 -12.09 21.66
CA ARG A 65 0.16 -13.55 21.51
C ARG A 65 0.88 -14.24 22.70
N PRO A 66 0.25 -14.25 23.89
CA PRO A 66 0.83 -14.94 25.05
C PRO A 66 1.03 -16.44 24.82
N ASP A 67 0.22 -17.02 23.93
CA ASP A 67 0.30 -18.43 23.51
C ASP A 67 1.54 -18.75 22.66
N LYS A 68 2.24 -17.72 22.15
CA LYS A 68 3.46 -17.85 21.34
C LYS A 68 4.72 -17.38 22.07
N ILE A 69 4.68 -17.32 23.39
CA ILE A 69 5.86 -16.96 24.18
C ILE A 69 6.90 -18.07 24.05
N VAL A 70 8.09 -17.70 23.55
CA VAL A 70 9.28 -18.54 23.60
C VAL A 70 10.18 -18.00 24.71
N ALA A 71 10.53 -18.85 25.67
CA ALA A 71 11.46 -18.48 26.72
C ALA A 71 12.88 -18.47 26.15
N GLU A 72 13.38 -17.29 25.80
CA GLU A 72 14.76 -17.08 25.37
C GLU A 72 15.61 -16.52 26.52
N GLY A 73 16.25 -17.41 27.30
CA GLY A 73 17.20 -17.01 28.32
C GLY A 73 16.60 -16.46 29.63
N PRO A 74 17.44 -15.96 30.56
CA PRO A 74 16.99 -15.39 31.82
C PRO A 74 16.31 -14.03 31.63
N GLY A 75 15.15 -13.84 32.24
CA GLY A 75 14.38 -12.60 32.20
C GLY A 75 12.88 -12.80 32.06
N ARG A 76 12.12 -11.69 32.13
CA ARG A 76 10.66 -11.74 31.91
C ARG A 76 10.37 -12.14 30.47
N PRO A 77 9.54 -13.16 30.23
CA PRO A 77 9.14 -13.57 28.89
C PRO A 77 8.58 -12.40 28.08
N LYS A 78 9.02 -12.29 26.82
CA LYS A 78 8.58 -11.22 25.91
C LYS A 78 7.34 -11.70 25.15
N ILE A 79 6.24 -10.99 25.29
CA ILE A 79 4.99 -11.33 24.61
C ILE A 79 5.10 -10.91 23.13
N PRO A 80 4.95 -11.85 22.19
CA PRO A 80 4.93 -11.54 20.77
C PRO A 80 3.69 -10.74 20.36
N LEU A 81 3.84 -9.96 19.29
CA LEU A 81 2.82 -9.14 18.65
C LEU A 81 2.55 -9.67 17.25
N GLU A 82 1.30 -9.69 16.86
CA GLU A 82 0.83 -10.02 15.51
C GLU A 82 -0.24 -9.03 15.06
N MET A 83 -0.41 -8.89 13.76
CA MET A 83 -1.57 -8.22 13.22
C MET A 83 -2.84 -8.97 13.62
N THR A 84 -3.85 -8.23 13.99
CA THR A 84 -5.20 -8.80 14.17
C THR A 84 -5.73 -9.27 12.80
N PRO A 85 -6.40 -10.42 12.72
CA PRO A 85 -7.16 -10.78 11.52
C PRO A 85 -8.15 -9.67 11.22
N THR A 86 -8.11 -9.16 10.00
CA THR A 86 -8.79 -7.93 9.71
C THR A 86 -10.26 -8.06 9.41
N PRO A 87 -11.05 -7.12 9.90
CA PRO A 87 -12.48 -7.07 9.64
C PRO A 87 -12.80 -6.30 8.34
N TRP A 88 -11.86 -5.98 7.46
CA TRP A 88 -12.10 -5.23 6.22
C TRP A 88 -11.20 -5.67 5.08
N VAL A 89 -11.58 -5.27 3.86
CA VAL A 89 -10.85 -5.56 2.63
C VAL A 89 -10.47 -4.30 1.87
N HIS A 90 -9.50 -4.43 1.00
CA HIS A 90 -9.03 -3.42 0.07
C HIS A 90 -9.25 -3.90 -1.36
N VAL A 91 -9.64 -3.02 -2.26
CA VAL A 91 -9.79 -3.31 -3.69
C VAL A 91 -8.62 -2.72 -4.45
N GLY A 92 -7.99 -3.53 -5.29
CA GLY A 92 -7.04 -3.08 -6.31
C GLY A 92 -7.68 -3.19 -7.69
N VAL A 93 -7.59 -2.12 -8.48
CA VAL A 93 -8.03 -2.07 -9.88
C VAL A 93 -6.84 -1.73 -10.75
N ALA A 94 -6.42 -2.63 -11.64
CA ALA A 94 -5.38 -2.33 -12.62
C ALA A 94 -5.98 -2.23 -14.02
N LEU A 95 -5.87 -1.05 -14.60
CA LEU A 95 -6.42 -0.72 -15.91
C LEU A 95 -5.44 -1.13 -17.01
N GLY A 96 -5.73 -2.23 -17.68
CA GLY A 96 -4.96 -2.71 -18.82
C GLY A 96 -5.58 -2.31 -20.16
N THR A 97 -4.83 -2.49 -21.25
CA THR A 97 -5.29 -2.20 -22.61
C THR A 97 -6.26 -3.23 -23.17
N LYS A 98 -6.21 -4.46 -22.66
CA LYS A 98 -7.06 -5.58 -23.13
C LYS A 98 -8.11 -6.00 -22.11
N SER A 99 -7.80 -5.89 -20.83
CA SER A 99 -8.68 -6.27 -19.73
C SER A 99 -8.39 -5.41 -18.51
N THR A 100 -9.33 -5.41 -17.58
CA THR A 100 -9.16 -4.78 -16.27
C THR A 100 -9.00 -5.88 -15.21
N TYR A 101 -7.94 -5.79 -14.42
CA TYR A 101 -7.74 -6.68 -13.28
C TYR A 101 -8.40 -6.08 -12.04
N LEU A 102 -9.11 -6.92 -11.30
CA LEU A 102 -9.68 -6.63 -10.00
C LEU A 102 -9.11 -7.59 -8.96
N GLY A 103 -8.59 -7.07 -7.85
CA GLY A 103 -8.10 -7.85 -6.73
C GLY A 103 -8.72 -7.39 -5.41
N ILE A 104 -9.12 -8.34 -4.57
CA ILE A 104 -9.52 -8.10 -3.19
C ILE A 104 -8.40 -8.55 -2.27
N TYR A 105 -7.93 -7.64 -1.43
CA TYR A 105 -6.80 -7.86 -0.53
C TYR A 105 -7.22 -7.66 0.91
N GLY A 106 -6.70 -8.51 1.79
CA GLY A 106 -6.77 -8.29 3.23
C GLY A 106 -5.69 -7.31 3.71
N THR A 107 -5.76 -6.86 4.96
CA THR A 107 -4.82 -5.88 5.52
C THR A 107 -3.37 -6.37 5.61
N ARG A 108 -3.12 -7.66 5.52
CA ARG A 108 -1.76 -8.22 5.42
C ARG A 108 -1.20 -8.13 3.99
N GLY A 109 -1.98 -7.65 3.03
CA GLY A 109 -1.64 -7.64 1.62
C GLY A 109 -1.87 -8.98 0.92
N GLN A 110 -2.46 -9.98 1.61
CA GLN A 110 -2.80 -11.25 1.00
C GLN A 110 -3.96 -11.08 0.02
N LEU A 111 -3.83 -11.67 -1.15
CA LEU A 111 -4.89 -11.75 -2.14
C LEU A 111 -5.99 -12.72 -1.64
N LEU A 112 -7.22 -12.25 -1.56
CA LEU A 112 -8.38 -13.04 -1.15
C LEU A 112 -9.22 -13.49 -2.36
N ARG A 113 -9.36 -12.62 -3.35
CA ARG A 113 -10.10 -12.84 -4.59
C ARG A 113 -9.44 -12.07 -5.72
N GLU A 114 -9.53 -12.60 -6.92
CA GLU A 114 -9.15 -11.86 -8.13
C GLU A 114 -10.09 -12.18 -9.29
N GLN A 115 -10.17 -11.26 -10.22
CA GLN A 115 -10.91 -11.41 -11.46
C GLN A 115 -10.28 -10.58 -12.56
N PHE A 116 -10.13 -11.17 -13.74
CA PHE A 116 -9.88 -10.44 -14.97
C PHE A 116 -11.22 -10.20 -15.66
N VAL A 117 -11.53 -8.95 -15.93
CA VAL A 117 -12.75 -8.55 -16.61
C VAL A 117 -12.37 -8.06 -18.00
N GLU A 118 -13.00 -8.62 -19.04
CA GLU A 118 -12.73 -8.24 -20.44
C GLU A 118 -13.38 -6.89 -20.81
N ILE A 119 -13.30 -5.95 -19.89
CA ILE A 119 -13.69 -4.56 -20.09
C ILE A 119 -12.43 -3.76 -20.35
N THR A 120 -12.33 -3.22 -21.56
CA THR A 120 -11.17 -2.48 -22.03
C THR A 120 -11.46 -0.99 -21.95
N PRO A 121 -10.74 -0.21 -21.12
CA PRO A 121 -10.94 1.24 -21.05
C PRO A 121 -10.88 1.93 -22.40
N ALA A 122 -9.96 1.53 -23.29
CA ALA A 122 -9.75 2.12 -24.60
C ALA A 122 -10.98 2.07 -25.54
N LYS A 123 -11.94 1.21 -25.28
CA LYS A 123 -13.18 1.09 -26.08
C LYS A 123 -14.34 1.89 -25.52
N HIS A 124 -14.17 2.50 -24.36
CA HIS A 124 -15.25 3.14 -23.62
C HIS A 124 -14.88 4.58 -23.25
N ARG A 125 -15.87 5.45 -23.23
CA ARG A 125 -15.73 6.70 -22.48
C ARG A 125 -15.59 6.35 -20.99
N MET A 126 -14.88 7.16 -20.23
CA MET A 126 -14.66 6.94 -18.78
C MET A 126 -15.96 6.61 -18.02
N SER A 127 -17.04 7.34 -18.28
CA SER A 127 -18.34 7.12 -17.61
C SER A 127 -18.95 5.75 -17.91
N ALA A 128 -18.84 5.28 -19.15
CA ALA A 128 -19.34 3.97 -19.56
C ALA A 128 -18.48 2.85 -18.94
N PHE A 129 -17.16 3.01 -18.98
CA PHE A 129 -16.23 2.09 -18.33
C PHE A 129 -16.55 1.93 -16.82
N ILE A 130 -16.74 3.06 -16.11
CA ILE A 130 -17.06 3.04 -14.68
C ILE A 130 -18.39 2.33 -14.42
N ALA A 131 -19.44 2.65 -15.22
CA ALA A 131 -20.74 2.00 -15.07
C ALA A 131 -20.66 0.47 -15.24
N GLU A 132 -19.76 0.00 -16.07
CA GLU A 132 -19.59 -1.42 -16.37
C GLU A 132 -18.73 -2.14 -15.31
N ILE A 133 -17.68 -1.49 -14.76
CA ILE A 133 -16.76 -2.11 -13.81
C ILE A 133 -17.31 -2.16 -12.37
N ILE A 134 -18.13 -1.19 -11.98
CA ILE A 134 -18.67 -1.08 -10.61
C ILE A 134 -19.44 -2.33 -10.15
N PRO A 135 -20.34 -2.94 -10.97
CA PRO A 135 -21.03 -4.17 -10.58
C PRO A 135 -20.08 -5.32 -10.23
N HIS A 136 -18.95 -5.45 -10.94
CA HIS A 136 -17.95 -6.47 -10.65
C HIS A 136 -17.28 -6.22 -9.29
N ILE A 137 -16.89 -4.98 -9.02
CA ILE A 137 -16.31 -4.60 -7.73
C ILE A 137 -17.29 -4.90 -6.59
N ASN A 138 -18.56 -4.48 -6.73
CA ASN A 138 -19.58 -4.72 -5.72
C ASN A 138 -19.81 -6.21 -5.47
N ALA A 139 -19.91 -7.02 -6.52
CA ALA A 139 -20.08 -8.46 -6.40
C ALA A 139 -18.90 -9.12 -5.68
N MET A 140 -17.68 -8.73 -6.04
CA MET A 140 -16.48 -9.25 -5.40
C MET A 140 -16.40 -8.87 -3.92
N VAL A 141 -16.65 -7.61 -3.57
CA VAL A 141 -16.66 -7.14 -2.16
C VAL A 141 -17.74 -7.87 -1.37
N ALA A 142 -18.96 -7.93 -1.89
CA ALA A 142 -20.08 -8.63 -1.25
C ALA A 142 -19.78 -10.11 -0.96
N SER A 143 -19.03 -10.78 -1.85
CA SER A 143 -18.65 -12.19 -1.68
C SER A 143 -17.73 -12.44 -0.47
N THR A 144 -17.08 -11.41 0.06
CA THR A 144 -16.20 -11.51 1.24
C THR A 144 -16.95 -11.36 2.55
N GLN A 145 -18.15 -10.78 2.54
CA GLN A 145 -18.92 -10.39 3.72
C GLN A 145 -18.17 -9.45 4.67
N LEU A 146 -17.12 -8.77 4.16
CA LEU A 146 -16.31 -7.83 4.90
C LEU A 146 -16.51 -6.41 4.36
N PRO A 147 -16.47 -5.38 5.22
CA PRO A 147 -16.55 -4.01 4.76
C PRO A 147 -15.33 -3.61 3.93
N LEU A 148 -15.57 -2.79 2.91
CA LEU A 148 -14.54 -2.18 2.09
C LEU A 148 -13.86 -1.04 2.84
N ALA A 149 -12.52 -1.01 2.85
CA ALA A 149 -11.74 0.04 3.50
C ALA A 149 -11.25 1.12 2.53
N ASN A 150 -10.81 0.74 1.34
CA ASN A 150 -10.38 1.66 0.28
C ASN A 150 -10.33 0.97 -1.08
N ILE A 151 -10.19 1.79 -2.14
CA ILE A 151 -9.95 1.32 -3.51
C ILE A 151 -8.67 2.00 -4.03
N GLY A 152 -7.72 1.19 -4.50
CA GLY A 152 -6.53 1.64 -5.23
C GLY A 152 -6.69 1.35 -6.71
N ILE A 153 -6.43 2.35 -7.56
CA ILE A 153 -6.52 2.24 -9.02
C ILE A 153 -5.14 2.50 -9.62
N SER A 154 -4.64 1.61 -10.45
CA SER A 154 -3.45 1.83 -11.24
C SER A 154 -3.78 1.88 -12.73
N ALA A 155 -3.18 2.84 -13.45
CA ALA A 155 -3.36 3.02 -14.88
C ALA A 155 -2.02 3.26 -15.58
N SER A 156 -1.90 2.78 -16.83
CA SER A 156 -0.81 3.21 -17.69
C SER A 156 -1.02 4.69 -18.07
N GLY A 157 0.03 5.50 -17.99
CA GLY A 157 -0.03 6.92 -18.29
C GLY A 157 0.39 7.82 -17.14
N VAL A 158 0.03 9.08 -17.24
CA VAL A 158 0.38 10.11 -16.25
C VAL A 158 -0.81 10.39 -15.36
N VAL A 159 -0.60 10.31 -14.05
CA VAL A 159 -1.59 10.71 -13.04
C VAL A 159 -1.22 12.08 -12.50
N ARG A 160 -2.16 13.02 -12.50
CA ARG A 160 -2.01 14.37 -11.96
C ARG A 160 -2.96 14.58 -10.80
N GLU A 161 -2.51 15.32 -9.79
CA GLU A 161 -3.31 15.67 -8.60
C GLU A 161 -3.95 14.44 -7.91
N GLN A 162 -3.38 13.25 -8.10
CA GLN A 162 -3.93 11.96 -7.61
C GLN A 162 -5.40 11.73 -8.03
N LYS A 163 -5.79 12.27 -9.16
CA LYS A 163 -7.18 12.33 -9.58
C LYS A 163 -7.38 12.16 -11.09
N PHE A 164 -6.56 12.87 -11.88
CA PHE A 164 -6.71 12.94 -13.31
C PHE A 164 -5.75 12.01 -14.03
N ILE A 165 -6.25 11.25 -15.00
CA ILE A 165 -5.45 10.32 -15.81
C ILE A 165 -5.35 10.84 -17.23
N THR A 166 -4.11 10.95 -17.73
CA THR A 166 -3.82 11.09 -19.15
C THR A 166 -3.13 9.80 -19.61
N ALA A 167 -3.87 8.97 -20.35
CA ALA A 167 -3.45 7.66 -20.85
C ALA A 167 -3.89 7.47 -22.29
N PRO A 168 -3.06 7.91 -23.27
CA PRO A 168 -3.44 7.85 -24.70
C PRO A 168 -3.75 6.44 -25.17
N ASN A 169 -3.08 5.41 -24.65
CA ASN A 169 -3.34 4.00 -24.95
C ASN A 169 -4.71 3.51 -24.42
N LEU A 170 -5.31 4.23 -23.47
CA LEU A 170 -6.67 3.99 -22.98
C LEU A 170 -7.69 4.94 -23.61
N GLY A 171 -7.26 5.87 -24.49
CA GLY A 171 -8.10 6.88 -25.11
C GLY A 171 -8.56 7.99 -24.14
N TRP A 172 -7.84 8.19 -23.03
CA TRP A 172 -8.19 9.14 -21.98
C TRP A 172 -7.18 10.29 -21.91
N ASP A 173 -7.70 11.53 -21.85
CA ASP A 173 -6.91 12.75 -21.75
C ASP A 173 -7.42 13.66 -20.63
N GLY A 174 -6.74 13.62 -19.49
CA GLY A 174 -7.07 14.41 -18.31
C GLY A 174 -8.40 14.01 -17.65
N GLU A 175 -8.79 12.75 -17.75
CA GLU A 175 -10.06 12.24 -17.22
C GLU A 175 -10.03 12.09 -15.70
N ASP A 176 -11.07 12.57 -15.02
CA ASP A 176 -11.27 12.42 -13.58
C ASP A 176 -11.86 11.05 -13.24
N ILE A 177 -11.02 10.13 -12.81
CA ILE A 177 -11.45 8.79 -12.40
C ILE A 177 -11.89 8.73 -10.93
N VAL A 178 -11.38 9.60 -10.09
CA VAL A 178 -11.60 9.50 -8.63
C VAL A 178 -13.02 9.93 -8.24
N THR A 179 -13.49 11.06 -8.77
CA THR A 179 -14.81 11.62 -8.40
C THR A 179 -15.97 10.65 -8.66
N PRO A 180 -16.07 9.95 -9.79
CA PRO A 180 -17.13 8.98 -10.01
C PRO A 180 -17.08 7.80 -9.03
N PHE A 181 -15.90 7.27 -8.72
CA PHE A 181 -15.76 6.20 -7.71
C PHE A 181 -16.13 6.71 -6.31
N ALA A 182 -15.66 7.90 -5.90
CA ALA A 182 -15.96 8.47 -4.60
C ALA A 182 -17.46 8.78 -4.38
N ARG A 183 -18.23 8.97 -5.45
CA ARG A 183 -19.70 9.12 -5.38
C ARG A 183 -20.43 7.81 -5.13
N LEU A 184 -19.82 6.68 -5.48
CA LEU A 184 -20.43 5.35 -5.41
C LEU A 184 -19.94 4.53 -4.20
N PHE A 185 -18.73 4.85 -3.72
CA PHE A 185 -18.12 4.18 -2.57
C PHE A 185 -17.77 5.23 -1.51
N ASP A 186 -18.27 5.03 -0.30
CA ASP A 186 -17.97 5.89 0.86
C ASP A 186 -16.64 5.45 1.51
N VAL A 187 -15.58 5.38 0.69
CA VAL A 187 -14.24 5.00 1.11
C VAL A 187 -13.19 5.82 0.36
N PRO A 188 -11.96 5.95 0.89
CA PRO A 188 -10.87 6.59 0.17
C PRO A 188 -10.57 5.91 -1.16
N ILE A 189 -10.45 6.71 -2.22
CA ILE A 189 -10.04 6.28 -3.55
C ILE A 189 -8.65 6.86 -3.84
N THR A 190 -7.75 6.00 -4.27
CA THR A 190 -6.38 6.40 -4.63
C THR A 190 -6.10 5.99 -6.07
N VAL A 191 -5.48 6.87 -6.84
CA VAL A 191 -5.03 6.55 -8.20
C VAL A 191 -3.54 6.83 -8.35
N ALA A 192 -2.85 5.93 -9.06
CA ALA A 192 -1.43 6.05 -9.37
C ALA A 192 -1.13 5.54 -10.78
N SER A 193 -0.01 5.94 -11.36
CA SER A 193 0.52 5.25 -12.53
C SER A 193 0.95 3.83 -12.15
N VAL A 194 0.94 2.91 -13.13
CA VAL A 194 1.37 1.51 -12.90
C VAL A 194 2.77 1.47 -12.28
N VAL A 195 3.70 2.26 -12.79
CA VAL A 195 5.08 2.25 -12.30
C VAL A 195 5.23 2.82 -10.89
N GLU A 196 4.43 3.83 -10.53
CA GLU A 196 4.36 4.34 -9.14
C GLU A 196 3.74 3.31 -8.21
N ALA A 197 2.69 2.61 -8.65
CA ALA A 197 2.04 1.56 -7.86
C ALA A 197 3.01 0.39 -7.58
N ILE A 198 3.78 -0.04 -8.59
CA ILE A 198 4.81 -1.06 -8.44
C ILE A 198 5.90 -0.58 -7.48
N ALA A 199 6.41 0.65 -7.66
CA ALA A 199 7.44 1.22 -6.79
C ALA A 199 6.96 1.31 -5.33
N GLY A 200 5.71 1.72 -5.12
CA GLY A 200 5.10 1.75 -3.80
C GLY A 200 4.95 0.37 -3.18
N ALA A 201 4.54 -0.64 -3.96
CA ALA A 201 4.43 -2.01 -3.51
C ALA A 201 5.80 -2.57 -3.09
N GLU A 202 6.84 -2.36 -3.89
CA GLU A 202 8.20 -2.77 -3.55
C GLU A 202 8.71 -2.11 -2.27
N GLN A 203 8.49 -0.82 -2.09
CA GLN A 203 8.85 -0.12 -0.85
C GLN A 203 8.14 -0.68 0.37
N GLN A 204 6.88 -1.09 0.23
CA GLN A 204 6.09 -1.63 1.32
C GLN A 204 6.46 -3.08 1.70
N THR A 205 7.14 -3.81 0.81
CA THR A 205 7.64 -5.16 1.06
C THR A 205 9.06 -5.17 1.62
N GLN A 206 9.81 -4.08 1.45
CA GLN A 206 11.17 -3.97 1.96
C GLN A 206 11.19 -3.82 3.49
N GLU A 207 12.04 -4.62 4.12
CA GLU A 207 12.27 -4.51 5.56
C GLU A 207 12.91 -3.18 5.92
N PRO A 208 12.45 -2.51 7.01
CA PRO A 208 13.21 -1.42 7.60
C PRO A 208 14.61 -1.92 7.97
N PRO A 209 15.69 -1.18 7.66
CA PRO A 209 17.03 -1.60 8.03
C PRO A 209 17.16 -1.76 9.55
N LEU A 210 17.90 -2.78 9.98
CA LEU A 210 18.38 -2.84 11.36
C LEU A 210 19.23 -1.61 11.61
N ARG A 211 18.96 -0.91 12.69
CA ARG A 211 19.81 0.18 13.15
C ARG A 211 21.01 -0.42 13.89
N PRO A 212 22.23 -0.36 13.35
CA PRO A 212 23.41 -0.66 14.15
C PRO A 212 23.52 0.41 15.24
N ILE A 213 23.71 0.00 16.47
CA ILE A 213 23.97 0.91 17.58
C ILE A 213 25.29 1.64 17.27
N GLY A 214 25.25 2.96 17.06
CA GLY A 214 26.44 3.80 16.83
C GLY A 214 26.89 3.99 15.38
N SER A 215 26.07 3.63 14.39
CA SER A 215 26.44 3.87 12.98
C SER A 215 25.89 5.19 12.43
N GLU A 216 26.61 5.74 11.45
CA GLU A 216 26.19 6.88 10.65
C GLU A 216 24.81 6.64 10.01
N PRO A 217 24.06 7.72 9.68
CA PRO A 217 22.81 7.59 8.93
C PRO A 217 23.03 6.73 7.70
N LEU A 218 22.18 5.72 7.50
CA LEU A 218 22.21 4.92 6.29
C LEU A 218 22.07 5.86 5.09
N ALA A 219 23.00 5.75 4.13
CA ALA A 219 22.95 6.50 2.90
C ALA A 219 21.59 6.36 2.23
N ASP A 220 21.08 7.43 1.63
CA ASP A 220 19.84 7.40 0.84
C ASP A 220 19.94 6.33 -0.24
N HIS A 221 19.21 5.23 -0.06
CA HIS A 221 19.11 4.21 -1.08
C HIS A 221 18.14 4.66 -2.16
N ARG A 222 18.63 4.74 -3.38
CA ARG A 222 17.80 4.99 -4.57
C ARG A 222 17.62 3.70 -5.32
N GLY A 223 16.37 3.36 -5.61
CA GLY A 223 16.02 2.26 -6.48
C GLY A 223 15.43 2.78 -7.78
N LEU A 224 15.70 2.09 -8.87
CA LEU A 224 15.12 2.35 -10.17
C LEU A 224 14.28 1.14 -10.56
N ILE A 225 13.01 1.40 -10.89
CA ILE A 225 12.09 0.37 -11.36
C ILE A 225 11.77 0.67 -12.82
N PHE A 226 12.01 -0.31 -13.67
CA PHE A 226 11.54 -0.30 -15.05
C PHE A 226 10.35 -1.25 -15.19
N TYR A 227 9.30 -0.75 -15.80
CA TYR A 227 8.14 -1.53 -16.21
C TYR A 227 8.10 -1.59 -17.74
N VAL A 228 7.98 -2.78 -18.29
CA VAL A 228 7.90 -3.03 -19.74
C VAL A 228 6.75 -4.00 -19.97
N ASP A 229 5.75 -3.54 -20.68
CA ASP A 229 4.59 -4.30 -21.15
C ASP A 229 4.10 -3.64 -22.45
N ASP A 230 2.82 -3.51 -22.71
CA ASP A 230 2.26 -2.74 -23.83
C ASP A 230 2.72 -1.27 -23.81
N THR A 231 3.17 -0.78 -22.67
CA THR A 231 3.83 0.51 -22.44
C THR A 231 5.09 0.34 -21.63
N THR A 232 6.01 1.31 -21.75
CA THR A 232 7.20 1.36 -20.90
C THR A 232 7.11 2.51 -19.91
N GLY A 233 7.52 2.26 -18.68
CA GLY A 233 7.58 3.27 -17.64
C GLY A 233 8.79 3.06 -16.74
N ALA A 234 9.23 4.12 -16.08
CA ALA A 234 10.29 4.06 -15.09
C ALA A 234 9.92 4.90 -13.86
N ALA A 235 10.24 4.41 -12.68
CA ALA A 235 10.14 5.16 -11.44
C ALA A 235 11.44 5.09 -10.67
N ILE A 236 11.83 6.22 -10.10
CA ILE A 236 12.93 6.30 -9.14
C ILE A 236 12.30 6.42 -7.76
N HIS A 237 12.61 5.49 -6.89
CA HIS A 237 12.24 5.62 -5.49
C HIS A 237 13.47 5.92 -4.64
N THR A 238 13.30 6.83 -3.69
CA THR A 238 14.31 7.13 -2.68
C THR A 238 13.80 6.64 -1.33
N ARG A 239 14.65 5.90 -0.63
CA ARG A 239 14.40 5.54 0.76
C ARG A 239 15.14 6.57 1.62
N THR A 240 14.40 7.52 2.16
CA THR A 240 14.95 8.44 3.16
C THR A 240 14.95 7.69 4.50
N SER A 241 16.13 7.51 5.08
CA SER A 241 16.25 7.07 6.48
C SER A 241 15.70 8.19 7.37
N VAL A 242 14.65 7.90 8.12
CA VAL A 242 14.11 8.80 9.16
C VAL A 242 14.88 8.61 10.45
#